data_23777cdf5c715fb53fd4de31d961fa0d
#
_entry.id   23777cdf5c715fb53fd4de31d961fa0d
#
_cell.length_a   1.000
_cell.length_b   1.000
_cell.length_c   1.000
_cell.angle_alpha   90.00
_cell.angle_beta   90.00
_cell.angle_gamma   90.00
#
_symmetry.space_group_name_H-M   'P 1'
#
loop_
_entity.id
_entity.type
_entity.pdbx_description
1 polymer ?
#
loop_
_entity_poly.entity_id
_entity_poly.type
_entity_poly.pdbx_seq_one_letter_code
_entity_poly.pdbx_strand_id
1 'polypeptide(L)'
;TTLFRSVGNTPLLELTNYEEELGLSSNIIAKLEYFNPLGSVKDRVAVALIEQGKKDGEINQDTVIIEPTSGNTGIGLAFAAASQNLHLILTMPDTMSIERRKIVTALGAEVVLTPGRRGMQGAIDKAFELKEAYGNAFIPQQFENEANPEIHRLTTAKEILRDTEGKIDIFVASVGTGGTITGTARGLKEQNENIQIVA
;
A
#
# COMPACT_ATOMS: atom_id res chain seq x y z
N THR A 1 15.67 9.01 -4.14
CA THR A 1 14.66 9.97 -3.61
C THR A 1 13.79 10.62 -4.69
N THR A 2 14.20 10.62 -5.95
CA THR A 2 13.42 11.25 -7.05
C THR A 2 12.27 10.35 -7.53
N LEU A 3 12.43 9.04 -7.48
CA LEU A 3 11.40 8.08 -7.92
C LEU A 3 10.13 8.11 -7.07
N PHE A 4 10.24 8.37 -5.79
CA PHE A 4 9.06 8.41 -4.90
C PHE A 4 8.21 9.67 -5.05
N ARG A 5 8.66 10.67 -5.80
CA ARG A 5 7.83 11.83 -6.14
C ARG A 5 6.69 11.51 -7.10
N SER A 6 6.74 10.36 -7.77
CA SER A 6 5.67 9.87 -8.64
C SER A 6 4.57 9.10 -7.89
N VAL A 7 4.81 8.74 -6.63
CA VAL A 7 3.83 8.06 -5.79
C VAL A 7 2.97 9.10 -5.06
N GLY A 8 1.66 8.90 -5.10
CA GLY A 8 0.71 9.87 -4.56
C GLY A 8 0.34 10.99 -5.54
N ASN A 9 -0.23 12.06 -5.01
CA ASN A 9 -0.82 13.16 -5.80
C ASN A 9 -1.76 12.65 -6.90
N THR A 10 -2.51 11.60 -6.58
CA THR A 10 -3.48 11.01 -7.49
C THR A 10 -4.67 11.95 -7.68
N PRO A 11 -5.27 12.00 -8.88
CA PRO A 11 -6.35 12.91 -9.15
C PRO A 11 -7.65 12.53 -8.44
N LEU A 12 -8.51 13.52 -8.25
CA LEU A 12 -9.91 13.35 -7.92
C LEU A 12 -10.75 13.42 -9.20
N LEU A 13 -11.80 12.61 -9.30
CA LEU A 13 -12.77 12.61 -10.37
C LEU A 13 -14.17 12.70 -9.78
N GLU A 14 -14.94 13.71 -10.16
CA GLU A 14 -16.36 13.80 -9.87
C GLU A 14 -17.15 12.88 -10.80
N LEU A 15 -18.07 12.10 -10.25
CA LEU A 15 -18.85 11.10 -10.99
C LEU A 15 -20.20 11.67 -11.48
N THR A 16 -20.14 12.81 -12.19
CA THR A 16 -21.32 13.60 -12.60
C THR A 16 -22.39 12.78 -13.32
N ASN A 17 -22.00 11.95 -14.30
CA ASN A 17 -22.95 11.12 -15.04
C ASN A 17 -23.68 10.12 -14.13
N TYR A 18 -22.98 9.57 -13.14
CA TYR A 18 -23.54 8.63 -12.18
C TYR A 18 -24.50 9.34 -11.20
N GLU A 19 -24.15 10.54 -10.79
CA GLU A 19 -25.00 11.38 -9.94
C GLU A 19 -26.30 11.75 -10.65
N GLU A 20 -26.23 12.18 -11.91
CA GLU A 20 -27.38 12.53 -12.75
C GLU A 20 -28.29 11.31 -12.99
N GLU A 21 -27.71 10.15 -13.37
CA GLU A 21 -28.47 8.93 -13.63
C GLU A 21 -29.29 8.47 -12.42
N LEU A 22 -28.73 8.63 -11.22
CA LEU A 22 -29.38 8.22 -9.97
C LEU A 22 -30.19 9.35 -9.30
N GLY A 23 -30.18 10.57 -9.85
CA GLY A 23 -30.87 11.72 -9.28
C GLY A 23 -30.37 12.11 -7.91
N LEU A 24 -29.06 12.00 -7.68
CA LEU A 24 -28.43 12.31 -6.39
C LEU A 24 -28.32 13.82 -6.18
N SER A 25 -28.52 14.26 -4.95
CA SER A 25 -28.28 15.65 -4.52
C SER A 25 -26.88 15.89 -3.94
N SER A 26 -26.07 14.84 -3.88
CA SER A 26 -24.70 14.86 -3.32
C SER A 26 -23.69 14.59 -4.42
N ASN A 27 -22.54 15.25 -4.35
CA ASN A 27 -21.43 15.00 -5.26
C ASN A 27 -20.65 13.77 -4.79
N ILE A 28 -20.32 12.89 -5.72
CA ILE A 28 -19.49 11.71 -5.49
C ILE A 28 -18.13 11.92 -6.16
N ILE A 29 -17.10 12.00 -5.35
CA ILE A 29 -15.75 12.25 -5.82
C ILE A 29 -14.87 11.02 -5.57
N ALA A 30 -14.32 10.45 -6.62
CA ALA A 30 -13.44 9.28 -6.56
C ALA A 30 -11.96 9.70 -6.53
N LYS A 31 -11.21 9.21 -5.55
CA LYS A 31 -9.74 9.31 -5.52
C LYS A 31 -9.13 8.19 -6.33
N LEU A 32 -8.47 8.52 -7.44
CA LEU A 32 -8.05 7.55 -8.46
C LEU A 32 -6.66 6.98 -8.15
N GLU A 33 -6.56 6.07 -7.20
CA GLU A 33 -5.29 5.47 -6.76
C GLU A 33 -4.59 4.59 -7.82
N TYR A 34 -5.27 4.22 -8.89
CA TYR A 34 -4.63 3.52 -10.02
C TYR A 34 -3.68 4.42 -10.84
N PHE A 35 -3.65 5.72 -10.60
CA PHE A 35 -2.64 6.63 -11.17
C PHE A 35 -1.28 6.58 -10.46
N ASN A 36 -1.17 5.84 -9.36
CA ASN A 36 0.16 5.52 -8.83
C ASN A 36 0.98 4.70 -9.85
N PRO A 37 2.32 4.72 -9.81
CA PRO A 37 3.21 4.11 -10.82
C PRO A 37 2.91 2.64 -11.15
N LEU A 38 2.57 1.83 -10.13
CA LEU A 38 2.22 0.41 -10.30
C LEU A 38 0.71 0.17 -10.24
N GLY A 39 -0.09 1.22 -10.34
CA GLY A 39 -1.54 1.15 -10.52
C GLY A 39 -2.33 0.87 -9.25
N SER A 40 -1.80 1.12 -8.07
CA SER A 40 -2.56 0.92 -6.84
C SER A 40 -2.15 1.80 -5.66
N VAL A 41 -3.05 1.92 -4.69
CA VAL A 41 -2.79 2.57 -3.39
C VAL A 41 -1.60 1.97 -2.63
N LYS A 42 -1.22 0.72 -2.92
CA LYS A 42 -0.14 0.03 -2.22
C LYS A 42 1.25 0.55 -2.55
N ASP A 43 1.39 1.32 -3.61
CA ASP A 43 2.64 2.02 -3.91
C ASP A 43 3.01 2.98 -2.78
N ARG A 44 2.02 3.69 -2.22
CA ARG A 44 2.21 4.56 -1.04
C ARG A 44 2.71 3.76 0.17
N VAL A 45 2.02 2.66 0.46
CA VAL A 45 2.31 1.80 1.61
C VAL A 45 3.71 1.20 1.49
N ALA A 46 4.06 0.66 0.33
CA ALA A 46 5.35 0.03 0.08
C ALA A 46 6.53 1.00 0.30
N VAL A 47 6.42 2.21 -0.24
CA VAL A 47 7.43 3.26 -0.02
C VAL A 47 7.54 3.59 1.47
N ALA A 48 6.40 3.79 2.15
CA ALA A 48 6.39 4.14 3.57
C ALA A 48 7.03 3.06 4.45
N LEU A 49 6.73 1.79 4.19
CA LEU A 49 7.28 0.66 4.95
C LEU A 49 8.82 0.58 4.81
N ILE A 50 9.35 0.75 3.60
CA ILE A 50 10.80 0.75 3.36
C ILE A 50 11.48 1.97 3.97
N GLU A 51 10.93 3.16 3.78
CA GLU A 51 11.50 4.39 4.34
C GLU A 51 11.46 4.39 5.88
N GLN A 52 10.40 3.86 6.49
CA GLN A 52 10.32 3.71 7.94
C GLN A 52 11.37 2.71 8.43
N GLY A 53 11.47 1.51 7.82
CA GLY A 53 12.48 0.53 8.20
C GLY A 53 13.92 1.05 8.09
N LYS A 54 14.21 1.90 7.09
CA LYS A 54 15.50 2.60 6.98
C LYS A 54 15.71 3.61 8.09
N LYS A 55 14.70 4.39 8.40
CA LYS A 55 14.75 5.41 9.46
C LYS A 55 14.98 4.78 10.83
N ASP A 56 14.39 3.63 11.06
CA ASP A 56 14.52 2.88 12.32
C ASP A 56 15.82 2.06 12.39
N GLY A 57 16.61 2.04 11.31
CA GLY A 57 17.88 1.31 11.22
C GLY A 57 17.72 -0.20 10.98
N GLU A 58 16.49 -0.67 10.68
CA GLU A 58 16.18 -2.07 10.38
C GLU A 58 16.53 -2.46 8.94
N ILE A 59 16.56 -1.48 8.02
CA ILE A 59 16.92 -1.68 6.63
C ILE A 59 18.22 -0.91 6.31
N ASN A 60 19.24 -1.65 5.93
CA ASN A 60 20.46 -1.16 5.30
C ASN A 60 20.66 -1.80 3.91
N GLN A 61 21.78 -1.56 3.24
CA GLN A 61 22.02 -2.04 1.89
C GLN A 61 22.13 -3.58 1.79
N ASP A 62 22.47 -4.25 2.88
CA ASP A 62 22.66 -5.70 2.96
C ASP A 62 21.44 -6.41 3.56
N THR A 63 20.41 -5.67 3.94
CA THR A 63 19.18 -6.23 4.53
C THR A 63 18.31 -6.88 3.46
N VAL A 64 17.87 -8.12 3.69
CA VAL A 64 16.90 -8.81 2.87
C VAL A 64 15.49 -8.45 3.34
N ILE A 65 14.70 -7.83 2.48
CA ILE A 65 13.29 -7.54 2.76
C ILE A 65 12.47 -8.77 2.39
N ILE A 66 11.61 -9.24 3.29
CA ILE A 66 10.79 -10.44 3.08
C ILE A 66 9.33 -10.08 3.40
N GLU A 67 8.39 -10.29 2.49
CA GLU A 67 6.97 -10.03 2.76
C GLU A 67 6.10 -11.17 2.26
N PRO A 68 5.24 -11.73 3.16
CA PRO A 68 4.24 -12.73 2.75
C PRO A 68 3.04 -12.01 2.10
N THR A 69 3.04 -11.94 0.78
CA THR A 69 1.97 -11.26 0.04
C THR A 69 1.86 -11.77 -1.40
N SER A 70 0.65 -11.80 -1.89
CA SER A 70 0.32 -12.16 -3.27
C SER A 70 -0.38 -11.04 -4.03
N GLY A 71 -0.55 -9.88 -3.38
CA GLY A 71 -1.32 -8.76 -3.90
C GLY A 71 -0.47 -7.56 -4.32
N ASN A 72 -1.14 -6.42 -4.43
CA ASN A 72 -0.54 -5.16 -4.86
C ASN A 72 0.57 -4.66 -3.92
N THR A 73 0.57 -5.07 -2.64
CA THR A 73 1.67 -4.75 -1.72
C THR A 73 2.99 -5.33 -2.20
N GLY A 74 2.99 -6.59 -2.69
CA GLY A 74 4.19 -7.20 -3.25
C GLY A 74 4.70 -6.47 -4.50
N ILE A 75 3.79 -6.01 -5.37
CA ILE A 75 4.14 -5.23 -6.55
C ILE A 75 4.74 -3.87 -6.14
N GLY A 76 4.12 -3.17 -5.21
CA GLY A 76 4.63 -1.91 -4.69
C GLY A 76 6.00 -2.06 -4.00
N LEU A 77 6.17 -3.12 -3.18
CA LEU A 77 7.46 -3.41 -2.55
C LEU A 77 8.55 -3.75 -3.57
N ALA A 78 8.22 -4.52 -4.63
CA ALA A 78 9.17 -4.82 -5.69
C ALA A 78 9.64 -3.55 -6.42
N PHE A 79 8.73 -2.63 -6.72
CA PHE A 79 9.06 -1.31 -7.28
C PHE A 79 9.95 -0.49 -6.33
N ALA A 80 9.56 -0.38 -5.08
CA ALA A 80 10.27 0.43 -4.09
C ALA A 80 11.66 -0.15 -3.78
N ALA A 81 11.80 -1.48 -3.70
CA ALA A 81 13.07 -2.16 -3.50
C ALA A 81 14.00 -2.02 -4.72
N ALA A 82 13.49 -2.26 -5.94
CA ALA A 82 14.24 -2.10 -7.18
C ALA A 82 14.80 -0.69 -7.33
N SER A 83 14.01 0.33 -7.01
CA SER A 83 14.42 1.74 -7.11
C SER A 83 15.57 2.12 -6.17
N GLN A 84 15.84 1.31 -5.16
CA GLN A 84 16.86 1.55 -4.13
C GLN A 84 17.93 0.46 -4.09
N ASN A 85 17.89 -0.45 -5.06
CA ASN A 85 18.80 -1.59 -5.17
C ASN A 85 18.82 -2.45 -3.88
N LEU A 86 17.63 -2.73 -3.34
CA LEU A 86 17.43 -3.58 -2.15
C LEU A 86 17.01 -4.98 -2.58
N HIS A 87 17.46 -5.99 -1.84
CA HIS A 87 17.04 -7.37 -2.05
C HIS A 87 15.65 -7.60 -1.46
N LEU A 88 14.71 -8.07 -2.28
CA LEU A 88 13.34 -8.39 -1.88
C LEU A 88 12.99 -9.84 -2.20
N ILE A 89 12.47 -10.55 -1.20
CA ILE A 89 11.86 -11.87 -1.34
C ILE A 89 10.37 -11.77 -1.02
N LEU A 90 9.53 -12.28 -1.91
CA LEU A 90 8.09 -12.39 -1.69
C LEU A 90 7.71 -13.86 -1.52
N THR A 91 7.10 -14.19 -0.40
CA THR A 91 6.56 -15.52 -0.17
C THR A 91 5.07 -15.56 -0.49
N MET A 92 4.62 -16.55 -1.25
CA MET A 92 3.22 -16.66 -1.65
C MET A 92 2.82 -18.11 -1.98
N PRO A 93 1.53 -18.47 -1.84
CA PRO A 93 1.03 -19.76 -2.26
C PRO A 93 1.22 -19.99 -3.78
N ASP A 94 1.50 -21.23 -4.17
CA ASP A 94 1.67 -21.61 -5.57
C ASP A 94 0.39 -21.54 -6.41
N THR A 95 -0.76 -21.33 -5.77
CA THR A 95 -2.06 -21.07 -6.41
C THR A 95 -2.22 -19.62 -6.92
N MET A 96 -1.29 -18.74 -6.57
CA MET A 96 -1.34 -17.35 -7.02
C MET A 96 -1.07 -17.21 -8.52
N SER A 97 -1.67 -16.20 -9.14
CA SER A 97 -1.62 -16.02 -10.60
C SER A 97 -0.19 -15.86 -11.13
N ILE A 98 0.05 -16.46 -12.28
CA ILE A 98 1.36 -16.44 -12.96
C ILE A 98 1.72 -15.00 -13.37
N GLU A 99 0.74 -14.20 -13.75
CA GLU A 99 0.92 -12.80 -14.16
C GLU A 99 1.52 -11.97 -13.02
N ARG A 100 1.01 -12.11 -11.80
CA ARG A 100 1.55 -11.41 -10.62
C ARG A 100 2.98 -11.82 -10.31
N ARG A 101 3.29 -13.13 -10.41
CA ARG A 101 4.67 -13.62 -10.24
C ARG A 101 5.60 -13.00 -11.26
N LYS A 102 5.20 -12.97 -12.55
CA LYS A 102 5.98 -12.37 -13.64
C LYS A 102 6.25 -10.88 -13.40
N ILE A 103 5.26 -10.12 -12.95
CA ILE A 103 5.42 -8.69 -12.66
C ILE A 103 6.47 -8.46 -11.58
N VAL A 104 6.36 -9.12 -10.44
CA VAL A 104 7.30 -8.91 -9.33
C VAL A 104 8.71 -9.41 -9.67
N THR A 105 8.84 -10.52 -10.40
CA THR A 105 10.14 -11.02 -10.89
C THR A 105 10.76 -10.07 -11.91
N ALA A 106 9.98 -9.49 -12.81
CA ALA A 106 10.47 -8.49 -13.77
C ALA A 106 10.97 -7.22 -13.08
N LEU A 107 10.43 -6.89 -11.89
CA LEU A 107 10.90 -5.81 -11.03
C LEU A 107 12.10 -6.20 -10.15
N GLY A 108 12.62 -7.42 -10.29
CA GLY A 108 13.82 -7.90 -9.60
C GLY A 108 13.57 -8.58 -8.25
N ALA A 109 12.32 -8.81 -7.86
CA ALA A 109 12.02 -9.55 -6.63
C ALA A 109 12.20 -11.06 -6.83
N GLU A 110 12.73 -11.72 -5.81
CA GLU A 110 12.73 -13.17 -5.69
C GLU A 110 11.35 -13.66 -5.22
N VAL A 111 10.85 -14.76 -5.80
CA VAL A 111 9.56 -15.35 -5.44
C VAL A 111 9.77 -16.74 -4.85
N VAL A 112 9.39 -16.92 -3.60
CA VAL A 112 9.40 -18.22 -2.92
C VAL A 112 7.97 -18.73 -2.80
N LEU A 113 7.68 -19.85 -3.48
CA LEU A 113 6.36 -20.46 -3.51
C LEU A 113 6.18 -21.42 -2.33
N THR A 114 5.00 -21.39 -1.74
CA THR A 114 4.58 -22.32 -0.69
C THR A 114 3.40 -23.17 -1.14
N PRO A 115 3.20 -24.37 -0.57
CA PRO A 115 2.09 -25.24 -0.97
C PRO A 115 0.74 -24.54 -0.81
N GLY A 116 -0.05 -24.46 -1.87
CA GLY A 116 -1.34 -23.76 -1.91
C GLY A 116 -2.34 -24.23 -0.85
N ARG A 117 -2.29 -25.53 -0.49
CA ARG A 117 -3.10 -26.10 0.61
C ARG A 117 -2.88 -25.44 1.97
N ARG A 118 -1.74 -24.78 2.20
CA ARG A 118 -1.43 -24.03 3.42
C ARG A 118 -1.91 -22.56 3.35
N GLY A 119 -2.39 -22.12 2.20
CA GLY A 119 -2.86 -20.74 1.99
C GLY A 119 -1.82 -19.69 2.36
N MET A 120 -2.28 -18.51 2.78
CA MET A 120 -1.40 -17.43 3.22
C MET A 120 -0.62 -17.75 4.50
N GLN A 121 -1.16 -18.61 5.38
CA GLN A 121 -0.41 -19.01 6.58
C GLN A 121 0.91 -19.71 6.21
N GLY A 122 0.92 -20.55 5.17
CA GLY A 122 2.15 -21.16 4.68
C GLY A 122 3.17 -20.15 4.17
N ALA A 123 2.72 -19.07 3.55
CA ALA A 123 3.60 -17.99 3.09
C ALA A 123 4.16 -17.19 4.27
N ILE A 124 3.35 -16.93 5.31
CA ILE A 124 3.76 -16.25 6.53
C ILE A 124 4.84 -17.06 7.25
N ASP A 125 4.58 -18.34 7.50
CA ASP A 125 5.53 -19.23 8.18
C ASP A 125 6.87 -19.28 7.42
N LYS A 126 6.81 -19.33 6.08
CA LYS A 126 8.02 -19.34 5.24
C LYS A 126 8.77 -18.00 5.29
N ALA A 127 8.08 -16.88 5.40
CA ALA A 127 8.72 -15.58 5.55
C ALA A 127 9.53 -15.50 6.87
N PHE A 128 8.99 -15.99 7.97
CA PHE A 128 9.69 -16.04 9.24
C PHE A 128 10.86 -17.03 9.22
N GLU A 129 10.70 -18.23 8.63
CA GLU A 129 11.79 -19.18 8.42
C GLU A 129 12.97 -18.54 7.66
N LEU A 130 12.67 -17.81 6.58
CA LEU A 130 13.67 -17.11 5.79
C LEU A 130 14.33 -15.98 6.59
N LYS A 131 13.54 -15.22 7.38
CA LYS A 131 14.09 -14.17 8.25
C LYS A 131 15.14 -14.72 9.20
N GLU A 132 14.88 -15.86 9.84
CA GLU A 132 15.85 -16.53 10.72
C GLU A 132 17.08 -17.01 9.95
N ALA A 133 16.88 -17.59 8.77
CA ALA A 133 17.98 -18.13 7.95
C ALA A 133 18.93 -17.04 7.43
N TYR A 134 18.40 -15.88 7.03
CA TYR A 134 19.20 -14.75 6.56
C TYR A 134 19.86 -13.95 7.69
N GLY A 135 19.28 -13.93 8.88
CA GLY A 135 19.75 -13.17 10.03
C GLY A 135 19.57 -11.65 9.88
N ASN A 136 20.11 -11.04 8.82
CA ASN A 136 19.86 -9.64 8.49
C ASN A 136 18.68 -9.51 7.54
N ALA A 137 17.46 -9.63 8.06
CA ALA A 137 16.24 -9.55 7.28
C ALA A 137 15.14 -8.78 7.99
N PHE A 138 14.36 -8.05 7.20
CA PHE A 138 13.23 -7.23 7.65
C PHE A 138 11.93 -7.72 7.03
N ILE A 139 10.88 -7.87 7.85
CA ILE A 139 9.51 -8.17 7.40
C ILE A 139 8.67 -6.91 7.64
N PRO A 140 8.20 -6.22 6.58
CA PRO A 140 7.41 -4.99 6.67
C PRO A 140 6.11 -5.11 7.46
N GLN A 141 5.42 -6.25 7.40
CA GLN A 141 4.19 -6.53 8.16
C GLN A 141 3.08 -5.49 7.93
N GLN A 142 2.59 -5.38 6.70
CA GLN A 142 1.62 -4.36 6.29
C GLN A 142 0.36 -4.25 7.17
N PHE A 143 -0.02 -5.31 7.88
CA PHE A 143 -1.21 -5.33 8.75
C PHE A 143 -0.97 -4.73 10.14
N GLU A 144 0.27 -4.69 10.60
CA GLU A 144 0.64 -4.28 11.96
C GLU A 144 1.47 -2.99 11.97
N ASN A 145 2.15 -2.68 10.89
CA ASN A 145 3.07 -1.56 10.82
C ASN A 145 2.35 -0.22 10.68
N GLU A 146 2.52 0.65 11.67
CA GLU A 146 1.91 2.00 11.70
C GLU A 146 2.35 2.92 10.54
N ALA A 147 3.44 2.61 9.83
CA ALA A 147 3.80 3.34 8.62
C ALA A 147 2.72 3.26 7.53
N ASN A 148 1.91 2.18 7.52
CA ASN A 148 0.80 2.03 6.60
C ASN A 148 -0.31 3.08 6.84
N PRO A 149 -0.99 3.18 7.99
CA PRO A 149 -1.95 4.26 8.21
C PRO A 149 -1.29 5.65 8.19
N GLU A 150 -0.07 5.79 8.68
CA GLU A 150 0.60 7.07 8.75
C GLU A 150 0.87 7.71 7.38
N ILE A 151 1.24 6.94 6.36
CA ILE A 151 1.41 7.50 5.01
C ILE A 151 0.10 8.07 4.47
N HIS A 152 -1.04 7.47 4.79
CA HIS A 152 -2.34 7.98 4.39
C HIS A 152 -2.74 9.25 5.15
N ARG A 153 -2.39 9.34 6.44
CA ARG A 153 -2.57 10.57 7.21
C ARG A 153 -1.74 11.71 6.65
N LEU A 154 -0.47 11.43 6.32
CA LEU A 154 0.49 12.43 5.85
C LEU A 154 0.30 12.85 4.40
N THR A 155 -0.27 12.00 3.55
CA THR A 155 -0.38 12.24 2.10
C THR A 155 -1.82 12.19 1.60
N THR A 156 -2.49 11.06 1.61
CA THR A 156 -3.83 10.86 1.06
C THR A 156 -4.85 11.86 1.64
N ALA A 157 -4.88 12.00 2.96
CA ALA A 157 -5.77 12.96 3.62
C ALA A 157 -5.49 14.41 3.20
N LYS A 158 -4.21 14.80 3.15
CA LYS A 158 -3.81 16.14 2.76
C LYS A 158 -4.11 16.44 1.30
N GLU A 159 -3.92 15.47 0.42
CA GLU A 159 -4.29 15.58 -1.00
C GLU A 159 -5.80 15.78 -1.14
N ILE A 160 -6.61 14.98 -0.46
CA ILE A 160 -8.06 15.12 -0.47
C ILE A 160 -8.48 16.50 0.05
N LEU A 161 -7.99 16.93 1.20
CA LEU A 161 -8.31 18.26 1.76
C LEU A 161 -7.92 19.40 0.83
N ARG A 162 -6.75 19.33 0.22
CA ARG A 162 -6.29 20.33 -0.75
C ARG A 162 -7.20 20.38 -1.97
N ASP A 163 -7.48 19.23 -2.57
CA ASP A 163 -8.16 19.12 -3.86
C ASP A 163 -9.68 19.34 -3.75
N THR A 164 -10.25 19.22 -2.54
CA THR A 164 -11.65 19.54 -2.23
C THR A 164 -11.81 20.89 -1.50
N GLU A 165 -10.72 21.63 -1.27
CA GLU A 165 -10.73 22.85 -0.44
C GLU A 165 -11.33 22.60 0.98
N GLY A 166 -11.17 21.37 1.49
CA GLY A 166 -11.74 20.95 2.78
C GLY A 166 -13.24 20.69 2.78
N LYS A 167 -13.91 20.77 1.63
CA LYS A 167 -15.35 20.57 1.50
C LYS A 167 -15.68 19.09 1.36
N ILE A 168 -15.72 18.39 2.48
CA ILE A 168 -16.00 16.94 2.56
C ILE A 168 -16.96 16.71 3.73
N ASP A 169 -18.05 15.99 3.45
CA ASP A 169 -19.01 15.57 4.47
C ASP A 169 -18.77 14.11 4.87
N ILE A 170 -18.49 13.25 3.89
CA ILE A 170 -18.36 11.80 4.07
C ILE A 170 -17.12 11.29 3.34
N PHE A 171 -16.30 10.51 4.04
CA PHE A 171 -15.21 9.74 3.46
C PHE A 171 -15.53 8.25 3.48
N VAL A 172 -15.53 7.62 2.32
CA VAL A 172 -15.81 6.19 2.14
C VAL A 172 -14.55 5.48 1.66
N ALA A 173 -14.18 4.38 2.31
CA ALA A 173 -13.06 3.56 1.85
C ALA A 173 -13.28 2.08 2.19
N SER A 174 -12.92 1.19 1.26
CA SER A 174 -12.92 -0.25 1.51
C SER A 174 -11.83 -0.64 2.51
N VAL A 175 -12.07 -1.71 3.26
CA VAL A 175 -11.16 -2.21 4.29
C VAL A 175 -10.45 -3.48 3.83
N GLY A 176 -9.13 -3.39 3.63
CA GLY A 176 -8.23 -4.53 3.50
C GLY A 176 -7.36 -4.62 4.75
N THR A 177 -6.20 -3.94 4.75
CA THR A 177 -5.35 -3.79 5.96
C THR A 177 -5.88 -2.76 6.96
N GLY A 178 -6.87 -1.97 6.58
CA GLY A 178 -7.37 -0.84 7.36
C GLY A 178 -6.54 0.44 7.24
N GLY A 179 -5.34 0.38 6.68
CA GLY A 179 -4.41 1.53 6.63
C GLY A 179 -4.98 2.77 5.95
N THR A 180 -5.60 2.59 4.79
CA THR A 180 -6.18 3.71 4.03
C THR A 180 -7.28 4.43 4.82
N ILE A 181 -8.28 3.69 5.30
CA ILE A 181 -9.39 4.30 6.02
C ILE A 181 -8.93 4.92 7.34
N THR A 182 -8.10 4.22 8.11
CA THR A 182 -7.61 4.68 9.40
C THR A 182 -6.75 5.94 9.26
N GLY A 183 -5.76 5.90 8.39
CA GLY A 183 -4.83 7.03 8.23
C GLY A 183 -5.51 8.24 7.61
N THR A 184 -6.31 8.05 6.55
CA THR A 184 -7.04 9.14 5.93
C THR A 184 -8.04 9.76 6.90
N ALA A 185 -8.82 8.94 7.63
CA ALA A 185 -9.76 9.42 8.64
C ALA A 185 -9.07 10.25 9.73
N ARG A 186 -7.91 9.79 10.25
CA ARG A 186 -7.11 10.57 11.23
C ARG A 186 -6.79 11.96 10.66
N GLY A 187 -6.22 12.03 9.44
CA GLY A 187 -5.83 13.30 8.84
C GLY A 187 -7.00 14.22 8.47
N LEU A 188 -8.13 13.67 8.02
CA LEU A 188 -9.34 14.45 7.74
C LEU A 188 -9.94 15.04 9.02
N LYS A 189 -10.06 14.22 10.08
CA LYS A 189 -10.63 14.64 11.36
C LYS A 189 -9.75 15.62 12.15
N GLU A 190 -8.45 15.69 11.88
CA GLU A 190 -7.58 16.76 12.38
C GLU A 190 -8.03 18.16 11.91
N GLN A 191 -8.70 18.25 10.76
CA GLN A 191 -9.21 19.52 10.20
C GLN A 191 -10.69 19.73 10.48
N ASN A 192 -11.51 18.68 10.42
CA ASN A 192 -12.95 18.74 10.66
C ASN A 192 -13.45 17.43 11.28
N GLU A 193 -13.74 17.46 12.58
CA GLU A 193 -14.21 16.29 13.34
C GLU A 193 -15.57 15.76 12.87
N ASN A 194 -16.38 16.60 12.19
CA ASN A 194 -17.73 16.23 11.74
C ASN A 194 -17.74 15.34 10.48
N ILE A 195 -16.61 15.19 9.76
CA ILE A 195 -16.54 14.31 8.60
C ILE A 195 -16.93 12.89 9.00
N GLN A 196 -17.94 12.34 8.34
CA GLN A 196 -18.35 10.95 8.56
C GLN A 196 -17.37 9.99 7.88
N ILE A 197 -17.06 8.88 8.54
CA ILE A 197 -16.17 7.84 8.00
C ILE A 197 -16.98 6.57 7.83
N VAL A 198 -16.98 6.03 6.60
CA VAL A 198 -17.75 4.84 6.20
C VAL A 198 -16.80 3.81 5.62
N ALA A 199 -16.96 2.54 6.06
CA ALA A 199 -16.18 1.37 5.62
C ALA A 199 -17.02 0.44 4.73
#